data_397b2177f828380645e50cfd7dcaa8fb
#
_entry.id   397b2177f828380645e50cfd7dcaa8fb
#
_cell.length_a   1.000
_cell.length_b   1.000
_cell.length_c   1.000
_cell.angle_alpha   90.00
_cell.angle_beta   90.00
_cell.angle_gamma   90.00
#
_symmetry.space_group_name_H-M   'P 1'
#
loop_
_entity.id
_entity.type
_entity.pdbx_description
1 polymer ?
#
loop_
_entity_poly.entity_id
_entity_poly.type
_entity_poly.pdbx_seq_one_letter_code
_entity_poly.pdbx_strand_id
1 'polypeptide(L)'
;MRMILPPLKERRLADRYLTSFFRDYKPSDFKKAISSVCRFYNLKMPKVEWFQYIDWGKTAGKTYEDGQIYLVHPENWKKGRKYKSERKWINTVHHELGHYIFWADAETKADNFAFRMVRGLNNHN
;
A
#
# COMPACT_ATOMS: atom_id res chain seq x y z
N MET A 1 4.73 4.86 21.60
CA MET A 1 4.89 3.46 21.22
C MET A 1 5.77 3.32 20.00
N ARG A 2 6.70 2.41 20.07
CA ARG A 2 7.65 2.23 18.97
C ARG A 2 7.04 1.39 17.86
N MET A 3 7.14 1.87 16.64
CA MET A 3 6.65 1.14 15.48
C MET A 3 7.71 0.14 15.02
N ILE A 4 7.33 -1.13 14.95
CA ILE A 4 8.22 -2.20 14.49
C ILE A 4 7.85 -2.53 13.05
N LEU A 5 8.84 -2.55 12.18
CA LEU A 5 8.62 -2.82 10.76
C LEU A 5 9.27 -4.12 10.32
N PRO A 6 8.81 -4.70 9.21
CA PRO A 6 9.47 -5.89 8.66
C PRO A 6 10.92 -5.59 8.31
N PRO A 7 11.79 -6.61 8.32
CA PRO A 7 13.18 -6.43 7.92
C PRO A 7 13.31 -5.88 6.50
N LEU A 8 14.43 -5.24 6.22
CA LEU A 8 14.68 -4.64 4.93
C LEU A 8 14.48 -5.63 3.77
N LYS A 9 14.94 -6.87 3.95
CA LYS A 9 14.77 -7.90 2.93
C LYS A 9 13.30 -8.11 2.57
N GLU A 10 12.44 -8.15 3.57
CA GLU A 10 11.01 -8.36 3.33
C GLU A 10 10.33 -7.13 2.77
N ARG A 11 10.76 -5.95 3.20
CA ARG A 11 10.25 -4.71 2.62
C ARG A 11 10.62 -4.59 1.14
N ARG A 12 11.83 -5.02 0.77
CA ARG A 12 12.24 -5.05 -0.63
C ARG A 12 11.40 -6.00 -1.45
N LEU A 13 11.10 -7.16 -0.88
CA LEU A 13 10.30 -8.15 -1.58
C LEU A 13 8.88 -7.64 -1.82
N ALA A 14 8.27 -7.04 -0.80
CA ALA A 14 6.95 -6.44 -0.93
C ALA A 14 6.96 -5.33 -1.99
N ASP A 15 7.99 -4.48 -1.96
CA ASP A 15 8.13 -3.41 -2.94
C ASP A 15 8.23 -3.96 -4.37
N ARG A 16 8.99 -5.02 -4.55
CA ARG A 16 9.14 -5.65 -5.85
C ARG A 16 7.82 -6.20 -6.38
N TYR A 17 7.05 -6.87 -5.52
CA TYR A 17 5.74 -7.39 -5.93
C TYR A 17 4.75 -6.26 -6.23
N LEU A 18 4.76 -5.20 -5.45
CA LEU A 18 3.89 -4.05 -5.72
C LEU A 18 4.27 -3.36 -7.02
N THR A 19 5.56 -3.22 -7.28
CA THR A 19 6.05 -2.66 -8.53
C THR A 19 5.61 -3.51 -9.72
N SER A 20 5.75 -4.83 -9.59
CA SER A 20 5.34 -5.75 -10.64
C SER A 20 3.83 -5.67 -10.89
N PHE A 21 3.04 -5.62 -9.83
CA PHE A 21 1.59 -5.49 -9.97
C PHE A 21 1.21 -4.17 -10.63
N PHE A 22 1.88 -3.10 -10.26
CA PHE A 22 1.60 -1.79 -10.87
C PHE A 22 1.82 -1.80 -12.38
N ARG A 23 2.79 -2.58 -12.83
CA ARG A 23 3.12 -2.67 -14.25
C ARG A 23 2.28 -3.66 -15.02
N ASP A 24 2.06 -4.83 -14.44
CA ASP A 24 1.48 -5.97 -15.16
C ASP A 24 0.10 -6.40 -14.70
N TYR A 25 -0.40 -5.82 -13.62
CA TYR A 25 -1.74 -6.08 -13.07
C TYR A 25 -2.00 -7.52 -12.65
N LYS A 26 -0.96 -8.29 -12.32
CA LYS A 26 -1.11 -9.68 -11.93
C LYS A 26 -1.59 -9.76 -10.48
N PRO A 27 -2.83 -10.24 -10.24
CA PRO A 27 -3.38 -10.24 -8.87
C PRO A 27 -2.53 -10.99 -7.85
N SER A 28 -1.84 -12.05 -8.29
CA SER A 28 -1.01 -12.83 -7.37
C SER A 28 0.15 -12.01 -6.81
N ASP A 29 0.67 -11.05 -7.57
CA ASP A 29 1.78 -10.21 -7.10
C ASP A 29 1.32 -9.30 -5.98
N PHE A 30 0.16 -8.68 -6.14
CA PHE A 30 -0.41 -7.84 -5.11
C PHE A 30 -0.68 -8.66 -3.84
N LYS A 31 -1.28 -9.83 -4.02
CA LYS A 31 -1.59 -10.72 -2.91
C LYS A 31 -0.34 -11.13 -2.14
N LYS A 32 0.74 -11.45 -2.84
CA LYS A 32 2.00 -11.82 -2.21
C LYS A 32 2.59 -10.68 -1.40
N ALA A 33 2.53 -9.45 -1.93
CA ALA A 33 3.05 -8.29 -1.23
C ALA A 33 2.28 -8.05 0.07
N ILE A 34 0.95 -8.00 -0.02
CA ILE A 34 0.12 -7.69 1.14
C ILE A 34 0.19 -8.82 2.17
N SER A 35 0.16 -10.06 1.71
CA SER A 35 0.25 -11.22 2.59
C SER A 35 1.56 -11.24 3.37
N SER A 36 2.66 -10.89 2.72
CA SER A 36 3.96 -10.85 3.38
C SER A 36 3.98 -9.84 4.53
N VAL A 37 3.46 -8.64 4.29
CA VAL A 37 3.41 -7.61 5.31
C VAL A 37 2.47 -8.01 6.46
N CYS A 38 1.27 -8.48 6.13
CA CYS A 38 0.29 -8.84 7.14
C CYS A 38 0.76 -10.02 8.00
N ARG A 39 1.46 -10.97 7.39
CA ARG A 39 2.00 -12.12 8.11
C ARG A 39 3.02 -11.68 9.17
N PHE A 40 3.84 -10.69 8.84
CA PHE A 40 4.81 -10.18 9.80
C PHE A 40 4.10 -9.66 11.06
N TYR A 41 2.92 -9.05 10.90
CA TYR A 41 2.15 -8.51 12.03
C TYR A 41 1.13 -9.50 12.58
N ASN A 42 1.15 -10.74 12.08
CA ASN A 42 0.23 -11.79 12.51
C ASN A 42 -1.24 -11.40 12.31
N LEU A 43 -1.51 -10.79 11.16
CA LEU A 43 -2.84 -10.33 10.80
C LEU A 43 -3.34 -11.03 9.55
N LYS A 44 -4.65 -11.15 9.43
CA LYS A 44 -5.26 -11.62 8.20
C LYS A 44 -5.14 -10.54 7.14
N MET A 45 -5.16 -10.95 5.88
CA MET A 45 -5.18 -9.99 4.79
C MET A 45 -6.48 -9.20 4.81
N PRO A 46 -6.41 -7.89 4.59
CA PRO A 46 -7.63 -7.10 4.46
C PRO A 46 -8.32 -7.41 3.14
N LYS A 47 -9.60 -7.10 3.06
CA LYS A 47 -10.31 -7.18 1.80
C LYS A 47 -10.05 -5.92 1.02
N VAL A 48 -9.50 -6.07 -0.19
CA VAL A 48 -9.20 -4.92 -1.03
C VAL A 48 -10.22 -4.85 -2.17
N GLU A 49 -10.82 -3.68 -2.35
CA GLU A 49 -11.68 -3.41 -3.48
C GLU A 49 -11.00 -2.40 -4.39
N TRP A 50 -11.07 -2.66 -5.68
CA TRP A 50 -10.45 -1.82 -6.70
C TRP A 50 -11.45 -0.85 -7.30
N PHE A 51 -11.05 0.40 -7.43
CA PHE A 51 -11.90 1.46 -7.95
C PHE A 51 -11.21 2.20 -9.09
N GLN A 52 -12.01 2.76 -9.98
CA GLN A 52 -11.48 3.64 -11.01
C GLN A 52 -11.06 4.96 -10.37
N TYR A 53 -11.87 5.45 -9.42
CA TYR A 53 -11.56 6.63 -8.63
C TYR A 53 -12.37 6.54 -7.33
N ILE A 54 -11.92 7.28 -6.33
CA ILE A 54 -12.59 7.33 -5.03
C ILE A 54 -12.90 8.80 -4.74
N ASP A 55 -14.13 9.07 -4.29
CA ASP A 55 -14.57 10.44 -3.96
C ASP A 55 -14.27 11.44 -5.09
N TRP A 56 -14.64 11.06 -6.31
CA TRP A 56 -14.44 11.92 -7.49
C TRP A 56 -12.98 12.30 -7.70
N GLY A 57 -12.07 11.39 -7.37
CA GLY A 57 -10.65 11.61 -7.57
C GLY A 57 -9.97 12.40 -6.46
N LYS A 58 -10.66 12.67 -5.37
CA LYS A 58 -10.07 13.41 -4.25
C LYS A 58 -9.28 12.53 -3.31
N THR A 59 -9.60 11.24 -3.29
CA THR A 59 -8.99 10.30 -2.36
C THR A 59 -8.28 9.20 -3.13
N ALA A 60 -7.07 8.88 -2.71
CA ALA A 60 -6.28 7.84 -3.37
C ALA A 60 -6.56 6.45 -2.80
N GLY A 61 -6.96 6.37 -1.55
CA GLY A 61 -7.31 5.12 -0.89
C GLY A 61 -8.08 5.38 0.38
N LYS A 62 -8.72 4.35 0.90
CA LYS A 62 -9.50 4.43 2.14
C LYS A 62 -9.44 3.11 2.88
N THR A 63 -9.34 3.18 4.21
CA THR A 63 -9.35 2.00 5.06
C THR A 63 -10.49 2.10 6.06
N TYR A 64 -11.25 1.03 6.19
CA TYR A 64 -12.39 0.99 7.11
C TYR A 64 -12.09 0.10 8.31
N GLU A 65 -12.78 0.34 9.42
CA GLU A 65 -12.59 -0.40 10.66
C GLU A 65 -12.78 -1.91 10.51
N ASP A 66 -13.64 -2.33 9.62
CA ASP A 66 -13.92 -3.74 9.41
C ASP A 66 -12.84 -4.47 8.59
N GLY A 67 -11.77 -3.77 8.24
CA GLY A 67 -10.66 -4.37 7.50
C GLY A 67 -10.77 -4.27 6.01
N GLN A 68 -11.71 -3.47 5.50
CA GLN A 68 -11.79 -3.23 4.06
C GLN A 68 -10.88 -2.08 3.66
N ILE A 69 -10.17 -2.26 2.56
CA ILE A 69 -9.34 -1.21 1.98
C ILE A 69 -9.80 -0.96 0.56
N TYR A 70 -10.05 0.30 0.23
CA TYR A 70 -10.39 0.74 -1.12
C TYR A 70 -9.15 1.36 -1.74
N LEU A 71 -8.80 0.91 -2.94
CA LEU A 71 -7.64 1.44 -3.65
C LEU A 71 -7.99 1.70 -5.10
N VAL A 72 -7.38 2.72 -5.68
CA VAL A 72 -7.49 2.96 -7.11
C VAL A 72 -6.59 1.95 -7.82
N HIS A 73 -7.12 1.25 -8.80
CA HIS A 73 -6.36 0.25 -9.55
C HIS A 73 -5.24 0.92 -10.35
N PRO A 74 -4.07 0.28 -10.45
CA PRO A 74 -2.95 0.88 -11.19
C PRO A 74 -3.29 1.32 -12.61
N GLU A 75 -4.14 0.57 -13.29
CA GLU A 75 -4.57 0.92 -14.64
C GLU A 75 -5.24 2.29 -14.67
N ASN A 76 -6.11 2.54 -13.72
CA ASN A 76 -6.81 3.83 -13.62
C ASN A 76 -5.92 4.92 -13.02
N TRP A 77 -5.03 4.54 -12.11
CA TRP A 77 -4.07 5.46 -11.53
C TRP A 77 -3.19 6.09 -12.62
N LYS A 78 -2.70 5.25 -13.53
CA LYS A 78 -1.84 5.72 -14.63
C LYS A 78 -2.56 6.66 -15.58
N LYS A 79 -3.87 6.49 -15.74
CA LYS A 79 -4.67 7.33 -16.63
C LYS A 79 -5.01 8.67 -15.98
N GLY A 80 -4.93 8.75 -14.66
CA GLY A 80 -5.27 9.96 -13.94
C GLY A 80 -4.18 11.02 -14.07
N ARG A 81 -4.58 12.27 -14.26
CA ARG A 81 -3.62 13.37 -14.38
C ARG A 81 -2.82 13.60 -13.11
N LYS A 82 -3.44 13.28 -11.98
CA LYS A 82 -2.90 13.59 -10.67
C LYS A 82 -1.98 12.52 -10.11
N TYR A 83 -2.14 11.29 -10.57
CA TYR A 83 -1.53 10.17 -9.90
C TYR A 83 -0.73 9.27 -10.83
N LYS A 84 0.21 9.76 -11.59
CA LYS A 84 0.92 8.90 -12.55
C LYS A 84 2.06 8.10 -11.95
N SER A 85 2.59 8.54 -10.82
CA SER A 85 3.79 7.95 -10.24
C SER A 85 3.55 6.60 -9.59
N GLU A 86 4.36 5.63 -9.98
CA GLU A 86 4.40 4.31 -9.36
C GLU A 86 4.72 4.42 -7.86
N ARG A 87 5.69 5.28 -7.52
CA ARG A 87 6.09 5.41 -6.12
C ARG A 87 4.98 5.99 -5.26
N LYS A 88 4.18 6.90 -5.80
CA LYS A 88 3.04 7.43 -5.07
C LYS A 88 1.98 6.36 -4.84
N TRP A 89 1.75 5.52 -5.83
CA TRP A 89 0.78 4.43 -5.69
C TRP A 89 1.22 3.45 -4.61
N ILE A 90 2.49 3.06 -4.63
CA ILE A 90 3.04 2.14 -3.63
C ILE A 90 2.96 2.75 -2.24
N ASN A 91 3.29 4.05 -2.14
CA ASN A 91 3.17 4.75 -0.87
C ASN A 91 1.72 4.75 -0.36
N THR A 92 0.77 4.94 -1.26
CA THR A 92 -0.65 4.90 -0.89
C THR A 92 -1.06 3.53 -0.36
N VAL A 93 -0.59 2.46 -1.00
CA VAL A 93 -0.88 1.11 -0.53
C VAL A 93 -0.37 0.93 0.90
N HIS A 94 0.87 1.33 1.17
CA HIS A 94 1.44 1.22 2.51
C HIS A 94 0.73 2.12 3.51
N HIS A 95 0.31 3.31 3.09
CA HIS A 95 -0.43 4.22 3.96
C HIS A 95 -1.74 3.56 4.44
N GLU A 96 -2.48 2.95 3.51
CA GLU A 96 -3.73 2.29 3.88
C GLU A 96 -3.47 1.04 4.72
N LEU A 97 -2.41 0.29 4.41
CA LEU A 97 -2.01 -0.83 5.25
C LEU A 97 -1.65 -0.35 6.67
N GLY A 98 -1.02 0.80 6.77
CA GLY A 98 -0.69 1.38 8.07
C GLY A 98 -1.93 1.63 8.91
N HIS A 99 -2.98 2.14 8.31
CA HIS A 99 -4.26 2.31 8.99
C HIS A 99 -4.82 0.96 9.46
N TYR A 100 -4.74 -0.04 8.61
CA TYR A 100 -5.25 -1.37 8.93
C TYR A 100 -4.45 -2.02 10.07
N ILE A 101 -3.13 -1.93 9.99
CA ILE A 101 -2.25 -2.62 10.96
C ILE A 101 -2.30 -1.96 12.34
N PHE A 102 -2.31 -0.65 12.37
CA PHE A 102 -2.19 0.07 13.65
C PHE A 102 -3.51 0.62 14.16
N TRP A 103 -4.60 0.38 13.46
CA TRP A 103 -5.93 0.89 13.82
C TRP A 103 -5.89 2.38 14.12
N ALA A 104 -5.03 3.09 13.41
CA ALA A 104 -4.83 4.48 13.72
C ALA A 104 -5.67 5.33 12.81
N ASP A 105 -6.61 6.04 13.38
CA ASP A 105 -7.25 7.13 12.69
C ASP A 105 -6.24 8.24 12.46
N ALA A 106 -5.06 8.12 13.03
CA ALA A 106 -4.06 9.16 12.92
C ALA A 106 -3.34 9.04 11.59
N GLU A 107 -3.57 9.99 10.70
CA GLU A 107 -2.86 10.09 9.43
C GLU A 107 -1.35 10.08 9.61
N THR A 108 -0.87 10.68 10.70
CA THR A 108 0.56 10.73 11.00
C THR A 108 1.18 9.34 11.14
N LYS A 109 0.47 8.42 11.81
CA LYS A 109 0.98 7.06 11.96
C LYS A 109 1.02 6.32 10.63
N ALA A 110 -0.03 6.45 9.83
CA ALA A 110 -0.08 5.82 8.54
C ALA A 110 0.99 6.39 7.60
N ASP A 111 1.19 7.71 7.63
CA ASP A 111 2.24 8.35 6.85
C ASP A 111 3.61 7.86 7.26
N ASN A 112 3.87 7.75 8.55
CA ASN A 112 5.15 7.26 9.05
C ASN A 112 5.39 5.81 8.63
N PHE A 113 4.37 4.98 8.72
CA PHE A 113 4.49 3.60 8.30
C PHE A 113 4.85 3.52 6.81
N ALA A 114 4.10 4.24 5.96
CA ALA A 114 4.33 4.23 4.53
C ALA A 114 5.74 4.73 4.19
N PHE A 115 6.14 5.84 4.79
CA PHE A 115 7.46 6.41 4.56
C PHE A 115 8.56 5.41 4.93
N ARG A 116 8.43 4.76 6.08
CA ARG A 116 9.45 3.84 6.58
C ARG A 116 9.48 2.52 5.83
N MET A 117 8.34 2.08 5.29
CA MET A 117 8.32 0.85 4.50
C MET A 117 9.16 0.97 3.23
N VAL A 118 9.15 2.12 2.58
CA VAL A 118 9.89 2.31 1.32
C VAL A 118 11.23 2.99 1.49
N ARG A 119 11.56 3.39 2.71
CA ARG A 119 12.80 4.10 2.98
C ARG A 119 14.00 3.24 2.60
N GLY A 120 14.85 3.80 1.76
CA GLY A 120 16.07 3.12 1.34
C GLY A 120 15.89 2.12 0.20
N LEU A 121 14.68 1.99 -0.35
CA LEU A 121 14.41 0.99 -1.38
C LEU A 121 14.43 1.52 -2.80
N ASN A 122 14.25 2.81 -2.96
CA ASN A 122 13.98 3.35 -4.28
C ASN A 122 15.09 4.10 -4.86
N ASN A 123 16.25 3.75 -4.50
CA ASN A 123 17.28 4.53 -4.92
C ASN A 123 18.01 3.99 -5.97
N HIS A 124 17.62 3.29 -6.58
CA HIS A 124 18.32 2.85 -7.51
C HIS A 124 17.76 2.97 -8.59
N ASN A 125 17.55 3.56 -8.56
CA ASN A 125 17.20 3.56 -9.47
C ASN A 125 17.63 3.64 -10.08
#